data_1cb1b5b21cc45243ee6a6279821b8e2d
#
_entry.id   1cb1b5b21cc45243ee6a6279821b8e2d
#
_cell.length_a   1.000
_cell.length_b   1.000
_cell.length_c   1.000
_cell.angle_alpha   90.00
_cell.angle_beta   90.00
_cell.angle_gamma   90.00
#
_symmetry.space_group_name_H-M   'P 1'
#
loop_
_entity.id
_entity.type
_entity.pdbx_description
1 polymer ?
#
loop_
_entity_poly.entity_id
_entity_poly.type
_entity_poly.pdbx_seq_one_letter_code
_entity_poly.pdbx_strand_id
1 'polypeptide(L)'
;MPENIGLNMGLSDPFARWFESRGWTPRRHQMALVELAREGKSALLIAPTGGGKTLAGFLPSLIELTERRLAGKDLAHKKGKGELHTLYISPLKALATDIRRNLDAPIAEMQLPVRAESRTGDTPQSRRLRQRERPPDLLMTTPESLALLLSYPDAEKFFACLRCVIIDELHSFATSKRGHHLALCLSRLAAVSPAARFVGLSATVADPPVLADFLRLRDGETVEIVHGEPGAPPEVTIIDAHERLPWGGHMGQHAVPEVYNIIRQHQTSIVFVNTRAQAELVFDGLWRINDDNLAIGLHHGSLAVEQRRRIEAAMAAGKLRAVVATSSLDLGIDWGNVDLVIQMGAPKGVSRLMQRIGRANHRLDEPSRAMIAPANRFEVLESLAALEAIEARELDGDPPRPACLDVLAQHIVGTACAQPIDREAFFHEVRRAQPYRDLPRKDFDDTFDFVATGGYALAAYEKWHRLKELPNGRWMLSSPMVARQFRMNVGTIVELPLLKVKLRRGPMLGEVEESFIQALVPGDTFVF
;
A
#
# COMPACT_ATOMS: atom_id res chain seq x y z
N MET A 1 -22.95 -8.97 32.99
CA MET A 1 -23.08 -9.86 31.84
C MET A 1 -23.85 -9.12 30.79
N PRO A 2 -23.25 -8.63 29.69
CA PRO A 2 -24.02 -8.11 28.57
C PRO A 2 -24.40 -9.28 27.66
N GLU A 3 -25.63 -9.25 27.24
CA GLU A 3 -26.32 -10.21 26.40
C GLU A 3 -25.60 -10.42 25.06
N ASN A 4 -24.96 -11.56 24.94
CA ASN A 4 -24.32 -12.05 23.71
C ASN A 4 -25.38 -12.84 22.90
N ILE A 5 -26.40 -12.16 22.42
CA ILE A 5 -27.46 -12.77 21.63
C ILE A 5 -27.48 -12.10 20.24
N GLY A 6 -27.08 -12.83 19.21
CA GLY A 6 -27.61 -12.63 17.87
C GLY A 6 -26.67 -12.25 16.73
N LEU A 7 -25.34 -12.17 16.88
CA LEU A 7 -24.44 -11.79 15.77
C LEU A 7 -23.90 -12.96 14.93
N ASN A 8 -24.23 -14.21 15.30
CA ASN A 8 -23.84 -15.39 14.53
C ASN A 8 -24.81 -15.75 13.38
N MET A 9 -25.85 -14.97 13.17
CA MET A 9 -26.90 -15.24 12.18
C MET A 9 -26.52 -14.80 10.76
N GLY A 10 -25.52 -15.38 10.16
CA GLY A 10 -25.17 -15.08 8.75
C GLY A 10 -23.91 -15.71 8.22
N LEU A 11 -23.09 -16.30 9.09
CA LEU A 11 -21.88 -17.01 8.66
C LEU A 11 -22.18 -18.50 8.43
N SER A 12 -21.67 -19.05 7.33
CA SER A 12 -21.71 -20.49 7.11
C SER A 12 -20.86 -21.24 8.14
N ASP A 13 -21.22 -22.50 8.38
CA ASP A 13 -20.74 -23.36 9.46
C ASP A 13 -19.21 -23.35 9.71
N PRO A 14 -18.30 -23.46 8.70
CA PRO A 14 -16.87 -23.46 8.98
C PRO A 14 -16.38 -22.12 9.56
N PHE A 15 -16.99 -20.99 9.17
CA PHE A 15 -16.58 -19.67 9.65
C PHE A 15 -17.09 -19.42 11.08
N ALA A 16 -18.35 -19.73 11.36
CA ALA A 16 -18.92 -19.57 12.69
C ALA A 16 -18.11 -20.36 13.74
N ARG A 17 -17.83 -21.64 13.46
CA ARG A 17 -17.01 -22.50 14.34
C ARG A 17 -15.58 -21.99 14.51
N TRP A 18 -14.99 -21.40 13.46
CA TRP A 18 -13.65 -20.86 13.55
C TRP A 18 -13.58 -19.63 14.46
N PHE A 19 -14.54 -18.69 14.35
CA PHE A 19 -14.62 -17.54 15.26
C PHE A 19 -14.82 -18.01 16.71
N GLU A 20 -15.71 -18.98 16.93
CA GLU A 20 -15.99 -19.55 18.26
C GLU A 20 -14.74 -20.23 18.85
N SER A 21 -14.01 -21.04 18.06
CA SER A 21 -12.80 -21.72 18.49
C SER A 21 -11.67 -20.77 18.91
N ARG A 22 -11.69 -19.54 18.39
CA ARG A 22 -10.75 -18.46 18.75
C ARG A 22 -11.25 -17.58 19.90
N GLY A 23 -12.47 -17.79 20.37
CA GLY A 23 -13.13 -16.90 21.33
C GLY A 23 -13.38 -15.51 20.76
N TRP A 24 -13.51 -15.40 19.44
CA TRP A 24 -13.75 -14.13 18.75
C TRP A 24 -15.21 -13.98 18.35
N THR A 25 -15.70 -12.75 18.40
CA THR A 25 -17.00 -12.39 17.81
C THR A 25 -16.75 -11.60 16.53
N PRO A 26 -17.43 -11.94 15.41
CA PRO A 26 -17.35 -11.15 14.19
C PRO A 26 -17.73 -9.70 14.47
N ARG A 27 -16.93 -8.76 14.00
CA ARG A 27 -17.17 -7.33 14.19
C ARG A 27 -18.26 -6.84 13.26
N ARG A 28 -19.00 -5.80 13.66
CA ARG A 28 -20.11 -5.23 12.86
C ARG A 28 -19.68 -4.88 11.43
N HIS A 29 -18.52 -4.24 11.26
CA HIS A 29 -18.01 -3.87 9.94
C HIS A 29 -17.60 -5.08 9.09
N GLN A 30 -17.18 -6.21 9.70
CA GLN A 30 -16.90 -7.45 8.98
C GLN A 30 -18.18 -8.03 8.40
N MET A 31 -19.26 -8.05 9.19
CA MET A 31 -20.57 -8.51 8.75
C MET A 31 -21.19 -7.59 7.71
N ALA A 32 -21.06 -6.27 7.88
CA ALA A 32 -21.53 -5.30 6.89
C ALA A 32 -20.91 -5.52 5.51
N LEU A 33 -19.58 -5.79 5.44
CA LEU A 33 -18.93 -6.12 4.18
C LEU A 33 -19.41 -7.45 3.58
N VAL A 34 -19.78 -8.44 4.40
CA VAL A 34 -20.39 -9.69 3.92
C VAL A 34 -21.76 -9.42 3.29
N GLU A 35 -22.58 -8.60 3.91
CA GLU A 35 -23.90 -8.22 3.39
C GLU A 35 -23.79 -7.44 2.08
N LEU A 36 -22.94 -6.41 2.03
CA LEU A 36 -22.69 -5.62 0.82
C LEU A 36 -22.13 -6.49 -0.33
N ALA A 37 -21.32 -7.48 0.00
CA ALA A 37 -20.80 -8.42 -1.00
C ALA A 37 -21.91 -9.29 -1.59
N ARG A 38 -22.87 -9.75 -0.79
CA ARG A 38 -24.05 -10.49 -1.26
C ARG A 38 -24.93 -9.66 -2.19
N GLU A 39 -24.97 -8.34 -1.95
CA GLU A 39 -25.67 -7.37 -2.81
C GLU A 39 -24.85 -6.98 -4.06
N GLY A 40 -23.58 -7.44 -4.18
CA GLY A 40 -22.68 -7.09 -5.28
C GLY A 40 -22.18 -5.65 -5.24
N LYS A 41 -22.29 -4.95 -4.11
CA LYS A 41 -21.92 -3.55 -3.94
C LYS A 41 -20.43 -3.35 -3.66
N SER A 42 -19.89 -2.26 -4.18
CA SER A 42 -18.56 -1.74 -3.83
C SER A 42 -18.61 -1.01 -2.48
N ALA A 43 -17.52 -1.07 -1.71
CA ALA A 43 -17.49 -0.50 -0.37
C ALA A 43 -16.12 0.09 -0.02
N LEU A 44 -16.13 1.09 0.88
CA LEU A 44 -14.95 1.62 1.55
C LEU A 44 -15.06 1.31 3.05
N LEU A 45 -14.15 0.51 3.57
CA LEU A 45 -14.02 0.29 5.01
C LEU A 45 -12.99 1.25 5.60
N ILE A 46 -13.41 2.04 6.57
CA ILE A 46 -12.55 2.91 7.38
C ILE A 46 -12.50 2.36 8.79
N ALA A 47 -11.35 1.89 9.22
CA ALA A 47 -11.17 1.36 10.56
C ALA A 47 -9.73 1.60 11.06
N PRO A 48 -9.52 1.76 12.37
CA PRO A 48 -8.19 1.93 12.94
C PRO A 48 -7.29 0.72 12.68
N THR A 49 -6.00 0.88 12.88
CA THR A 49 -5.05 -0.24 12.88
C THR A 49 -5.43 -1.24 13.98
N GLY A 50 -5.25 -2.54 13.76
CA GLY A 50 -5.76 -3.56 14.70
C GLY A 50 -7.29 -3.80 14.62
N GLY A 51 -8.03 -3.00 13.84
CA GLY A 51 -9.48 -3.13 13.64
C GLY A 51 -9.95 -4.37 12.88
N GLY A 52 -9.05 -5.25 12.43
CA GLY A 52 -9.41 -6.45 11.67
C GLY A 52 -9.82 -6.17 10.22
N LYS A 53 -9.35 -5.05 9.63
CA LYS A 53 -9.63 -4.65 8.24
C LYS A 53 -9.33 -5.74 7.22
N THR A 54 -8.16 -6.37 7.35
CA THR A 54 -7.71 -7.40 6.42
C THR A 54 -8.69 -8.57 6.37
N LEU A 55 -9.08 -9.09 7.55
CA LEU A 55 -10.09 -10.16 7.61
C LEU A 55 -11.43 -9.68 7.06
N ALA A 56 -11.85 -8.46 7.38
CA ALA A 56 -13.09 -7.88 6.85
C ALA A 56 -13.12 -7.85 5.31
N GLY A 57 -11.99 -7.50 4.68
CA GLY A 57 -11.87 -7.48 3.22
C GLY A 57 -11.94 -8.88 2.59
N PHE A 58 -11.31 -9.88 3.20
CA PHE A 58 -11.25 -11.23 2.64
C PHE A 58 -12.43 -12.12 3.01
N LEU A 59 -13.07 -11.90 4.16
CA LEU A 59 -14.14 -12.76 4.67
C LEU A 59 -15.25 -13.02 3.65
N PRO A 60 -15.80 -11.99 2.95
CA PRO A 60 -16.81 -12.22 1.91
C PRO A 60 -16.33 -13.17 0.81
N SER A 61 -15.10 -12.96 0.33
CA SER A 61 -14.53 -13.77 -0.75
C SER A 61 -14.27 -15.23 -0.33
N LEU A 62 -13.83 -15.42 0.92
CA LEU A 62 -13.63 -16.78 1.47
C LEU A 62 -14.96 -17.53 1.58
N ILE A 63 -16.02 -16.85 2.04
CA ILE A 63 -17.37 -17.41 2.12
C ILE A 63 -17.88 -17.77 0.72
N GLU A 64 -17.86 -16.85 -0.24
CA GLU A 64 -18.31 -17.07 -1.61
C GLU A 64 -17.60 -18.24 -2.29
N LEU A 65 -16.28 -18.33 -2.17
CA LEU A 65 -15.48 -19.42 -2.73
C LEU A 65 -15.83 -20.76 -2.09
N THR A 66 -16.02 -20.79 -0.78
CA THR A 66 -16.37 -22.02 -0.04
C THR A 66 -17.76 -22.50 -0.43
N GLU A 67 -18.75 -21.62 -0.45
CA GLU A 67 -20.12 -21.94 -0.83
C GLU A 67 -20.24 -22.43 -2.28
N ARG A 68 -19.54 -21.77 -3.23
CA ARG A 68 -19.49 -22.23 -4.65
C ARG A 68 -18.93 -23.63 -4.80
N ARG A 69 -17.94 -24.01 -4.00
CA ARG A 69 -17.30 -25.32 -4.04
C ARG A 69 -18.14 -26.41 -3.37
N LEU A 70 -18.72 -26.11 -2.23
CA LEU A 70 -19.65 -27.02 -1.55
C LEU A 70 -20.89 -27.30 -2.42
N ALA A 71 -21.40 -26.29 -3.12
CA ALA A 71 -22.50 -26.44 -4.07
C ALA A 71 -22.10 -27.19 -5.37
N GLY A 72 -20.84 -27.56 -5.54
CA GLY A 72 -20.36 -28.25 -6.74
C GLY A 72 -20.37 -27.42 -8.02
N LYS A 73 -20.55 -26.10 -7.91
CA LYS A 73 -20.67 -25.16 -9.02
C LYS A 73 -19.32 -24.74 -9.64
N ASP A 74 -18.20 -25.13 -9.02
CA ASP A 74 -16.85 -24.81 -9.50
C ASP A 74 -16.33 -25.87 -10.48
N LEU A 75 -16.80 -25.79 -11.72
CA LEU A 75 -16.41 -26.69 -12.80
C LEU A 75 -14.94 -26.51 -13.23
N ALA A 76 -14.38 -25.31 -13.09
CA ALA A 76 -13.00 -25.02 -13.47
C ALA A 76 -12.02 -25.67 -12.50
N HIS A 77 -12.32 -25.63 -11.21
CA HIS A 77 -11.53 -26.33 -10.20
C HIS A 77 -11.53 -27.84 -10.39
N LYS A 78 -12.70 -28.44 -10.69
CA LYS A 78 -12.83 -29.86 -11.00
C LYS A 78 -12.02 -30.31 -12.22
N LYS A 79 -11.80 -29.41 -13.20
CA LYS A 79 -11.00 -29.66 -14.42
C LYS A 79 -9.51 -29.28 -14.24
N GLY A 80 -9.06 -28.92 -13.02
CA GLY A 80 -7.69 -28.46 -12.75
C GLY A 80 -7.34 -27.10 -13.38
N LYS A 81 -8.33 -26.37 -13.92
CA LYS A 81 -8.19 -25.00 -14.42
C LYS A 81 -8.50 -24.06 -13.26
N GLY A 82 -7.53 -23.20 -12.89
CA GLY A 82 -7.77 -22.18 -11.89
C GLY A 82 -8.58 -21.01 -12.48
N GLU A 83 -9.33 -20.30 -11.65
CA GLU A 83 -10.04 -19.06 -11.96
C GLU A 83 -9.73 -18.03 -10.88
N LEU A 84 -9.41 -16.80 -11.29
CA LEU A 84 -9.18 -15.73 -10.33
C LEU A 84 -10.53 -15.16 -9.86
N HIS A 85 -10.80 -15.33 -8.58
CA HIS A 85 -12.01 -14.80 -7.93
C HIS A 85 -11.75 -13.44 -7.26
N THR A 86 -10.64 -13.33 -6.54
CA THR A 86 -10.32 -12.12 -5.76
C THR A 86 -8.91 -11.65 -6.03
N LEU A 87 -8.79 -10.34 -6.31
CA LEU A 87 -7.53 -9.64 -6.46
C LEU A 87 -7.34 -8.71 -5.25
N TYR A 88 -6.21 -8.86 -4.53
CA TYR A 88 -5.83 -7.97 -3.46
C TYR A 88 -4.62 -7.13 -3.89
N ILE A 89 -4.75 -5.81 -3.76
CA ILE A 89 -3.75 -4.84 -4.19
C ILE A 89 -3.19 -4.13 -2.97
N SER A 90 -1.87 -4.22 -2.79
CA SER A 90 -1.16 -3.61 -1.68
C SER A 90 -0.14 -2.58 -2.19
N PRO A 91 0.10 -1.48 -1.43
CA PRO A 91 1.13 -0.52 -1.77
C PRO A 91 2.55 -1.09 -1.67
N LEU A 92 2.77 -2.12 -0.88
CA LEU A 92 4.09 -2.70 -0.64
C LEU A 92 4.14 -4.19 -0.99
N LYS A 93 5.28 -4.62 -1.57
CA LYS A 93 5.55 -6.04 -1.85
C LYS A 93 5.60 -6.88 -0.58
N ALA A 94 6.20 -6.35 0.49
CA ALA A 94 6.32 -7.00 1.78
C ALA A 94 4.93 -7.26 2.37
N LEU A 95 4.05 -6.25 2.38
CA LEU A 95 2.67 -6.36 2.85
C LEU A 95 1.87 -7.41 2.07
N ALA A 96 1.98 -7.45 0.74
CA ALA A 96 1.33 -8.47 -0.08
C ALA A 96 1.78 -9.91 0.27
N THR A 97 3.01 -10.06 0.73
CA THR A 97 3.56 -11.36 1.14
C THR A 97 3.13 -11.73 2.56
N ASP A 98 3.10 -10.74 3.45
CA ASP A 98 2.68 -10.91 4.84
C ASP A 98 1.19 -11.26 4.94
N ILE A 99 0.34 -10.52 4.25
CA ILE A 99 -1.09 -10.79 4.15
C ILE A 99 -1.37 -12.21 3.64
N ARG A 100 -0.60 -12.69 2.68
CA ARG A 100 -0.72 -14.08 2.23
C ARG A 100 -0.46 -15.05 3.38
N ARG A 101 0.60 -14.82 4.17
CA ARG A 101 0.91 -15.68 5.34
C ARG A 101 -0.19 -15.63 6.38
N ASN A 102 -0.73 -14.45 6.64
CA ASN A 102 -1.82 -14.26 7.59
C ASN A 102 -3.13 -14.93 7.14
N LEU A 103 -3.33 -15.11 5.83
CA LEU A 103 -4.46 -15.87 5.29
C LEU A 103 -4.23 -17.38 5.26
N ASP A 104 -2.99 -17.84 5.15
CA ASP A 104 -2.67 -19.28 5.13
C ASP A 104 -3.16 -19.98 6.41
N ALA A 105 -3.08 -19.31 7.59
CA ALA A 105 -3.55 -19.87 8.87
C ALA A 105 -5.08 -20.11 8.90
N PRO A 106 -5.95 -19.10 8.72
CA PRO A 106 -7.40 -19.34 8.72
C PRO A 106 -7.86 -20.28 7.60
N ILE A 107 -7.25 -20.24 6.42
CA ILE A 107 -7.55 -21.17 5.34
C ILE A 107 -7.26 -22.62 5.76
N ALA A 108 -6.11 -22.86 6.40
CA ALA A 108 -5.72 -24.19 6.85
C ALA A 108 -6.57 -24.66 8.04
N GLU A 109 -6.81 -23.81 9.03
CA GLU A 109 -7.59 -24.11 10.24
C GLU A 109 -9.05 -24.47 9.91
N MET A 110 -9.67 -23.73 8.99
CA MET A 110 -11.01 -24.01 8.50
C MET A 110 -11.06 -25.08 7.39
N GLN A 111 -9.89 -25.58 6.96
CA GLN A 111 -9.76 -26.53 5.84
C GLN A 111 -10.45 -26.03 4.56
N LEU A 112 -10.36 -24.73 4.30
CA LEU A 112 -11.02 -24.16 3.13
C LEU A 112 -10.32 -24.61 1.84
N PRO A 113 -11.05 -25.04 0.83
CA PRO A 113 -10.49 -25.44 -0.44
C PRO A 113 -10.11 -24.23 -1.31
N VAL A 114 -9.34 -23.28 -0.76
CA VAL A 114 -8.98 -22.00 -1.39
C VAL A 114 -7.48 -21.91 -1.60
N ARG A 115 -7.06 -21.51 -2.80
CA ARG A 115 -5.66 -21.33 -3.15
C ARG A 115 -5.32 -19.84 -3.22
N ALA A 116 -4.49 -19.39 -2.29
CA ALA A 116 -3.99 -18.02 -2.21
C ALA A 116 -2.53 -17.95 -2.65
N GLU A 117 -2.20 -17.01 -3.53
CA GLU A 117 -0.82 -16.78 -3.99
C GLU A 117 -0.50 -15.29 -4.08
N SER A 118 0.80 -14.95 -3.96
CA SER A 118 1.31 -13.60 -4.17
C SER A 118 2.04 -13.49 -5.52
N ARG A 119 1.88 -12.32 -6.17
CA ARG A 119 2.60 -11.94 -7.39
C ARG A 119 3.11 -10.50 -7.26
N THR A 120 4.39 -10.37 -7.10
CA THR A 120 5.11 -9.09 -6.98
C THR A 120 6.27 -9.04 -7.97
N GLY A 121 7.02 -7.93 -7.99
CA GLY A 121 8.24 -7.81 -8.77
C GLY A 121 9.28 -8.90 -8.48
N ASP A 122 9.27 -9.48 -7.28
CA ASP A 122 10.23 -10.48 -6.83
C ASP A 122 9.79 -11.93 -7.12
N THR A 123 8.56 -12.14 -7.65
CA THR A 123 8.06 -13.48 -7.97
C THR A 123 8.83 -14.07 -9.16
N PRO A 124 9.40 -15.28 -9.06
CA PRO A 124 10.12 -15.94 -10.14
C PRO A 124 9.30 -16.07 -11.42
N GLN A 125 9.95 -15.97 -12.58
CA GLN A 125 9.28 -15.97 -13.88
C GLN A 125 8.49 -17.27 -14.14
N SER A 126 9.01 -18.43 -13.76
CA SER A 126 8.32 -19.71 -13.87
C SER A 126 6.98 -19.72 -13.12
N ARG A 127 6.99 -19.16 -11.90
CA ARG A 127 5.76 -19.02 -11.10
C ARG A 127 4.78 -18.03 -11.72
N ARG A 128 5.27 -16.91 -12.28
CA ARG A 128 4.41 -15.93 -12.98
C ARG A 128 3.72 -16.54 -14.20
N LEU A 129 4.41 -17.39 -14.98
CA LEU A 129 3.84 -18.11 -16.12
C LEU A 129 2.77 -19.09 -15.66
N ARG A 130 3.09 -19.94 -14.67
CA ARG A 130 2.12 -20.87 -14.09
C ARG A 130 0.86 -20.16 -13.58
N GLN A 131 1.00 -19.03 -12.88
CA GLN A 131 -0.14 -18.24 -12.37
C GLN A 131 -1.04 -17.70 -13.48
N ARG A 132 -0.50 -17.41 -14.67
CA ARG A 132 -1.31 -17.01 -15.83
C ARG A 132 -2.04 -18.18 -16.47
N GLU A 133 -1.41 -19.35 -16.55
CA GLU A 133 -2.01 -20.57 -17.09
C GLU A 133 -3.04 -21.16 -16.14
N ARG A 134 -2.77 -21.12 -14.85
CA ARG A 134 -3.60 -21.65 -13.76
C ARG A 134 -3.73 -20.62 -12.64
N PRO A 135 -4.61 -19.62 -12.80
CA PRO A 135 -4.80 -18.56 -11.81
C PRO A 135 -5.15 -19.13 -10.43
N PRO A 136 -4.64 -18.56 -9.34
CA PRO A 136 -5.13 -18.87 -7.99
C PRO A 136 -6.52 -18.27 -7.78
N ASP A 137 -7.21 -18.70 -6.73
CA ASP A 137 -8.51 -18.13 -6.35
C ASP A 137 -8.36 -16.72 -5.80
N LEU A 138 -7.32 -16.51 -4.98
CA LEU A 138 -6.94 -15.23 -4.40
C LEU A 138 -5.52 -14.87 -4.88
N LEU A 139 -5.35 -13.69 -5.45
CA LEU A 139 -4.05 -13.20 -5.88
C LEU A 139 -3.72 -11.87 -5.20
N MET A 140 -2.68 -11.85 -4.37
CA MET A 140 -2.12 -10.64 -3.76
C MET A 140 -1.07 -10.05 -4.69
N THR A 141 -1.17 -8.74 -4.95
CA THR A 141 -0.31 -8.08 -5.94
C THR A 141 -0.01 -6.61 -5.57
N THR A 142 0.75 -5.93 -6.43
CA THR A 142 1.00 -4.48 -6.37
C THR A 142 0.47 -3.80 -7.63
N PRO A 143 0.26 -2.47 -7.63
CA PRO A 143 -0.22 -1.73 -8.81
C PRO A 143 0.60 -2.00 -10.08
N GLU A 144 1.92 -2.05 -9.97
CA GLU A 144 2.81 -2.30 -11.10
C GLU A 144 2.64 -3.72 -11.66
N SER A 145 2.46 -4.70 -10.78
CA SER A 145 2.22 -6.09 -11.19
C SER A 145 0.83 -6.28 -11.80
N LEU A 146 -0.17 -5.50 -11.36
CA LEU A 146 -1.50 -5.44 -11.98
C LEU A 146 -1.41 -4.86 -13.40
N ALA A 147 -0.72 -3.73 -13.57
CA ALA A 147 -0.52 -3.12 -14.88
C ALA A 147 0.18 -4.08 -15.86
N LEU A 148 1.17 -4.83 -15.36
CA LEU A 148 1.79 -5.92 -16.13
C LEU A 148 0.77 -6.98 -16.55
N LEU A 149 -0.08 -7.44 -15.64
CA LEU A 149 -1.12 -8.45 -15.95
C LEU A 149 -2.10 -7.92 -16.99
N LEU A 150 -2.52 -6.66 -16.87
CA LEU A 150 -3.42 -6.01 -17.82
C LEU A 150 -2.78 -5.78 -19.20
N SER A 151 -1.45 -5.78 -19.31
CA SER A 151 -0.73 -5.59 -20.58
C SER A 151 -0.58 -6.87 -21.41
N TYR A 152 -1.04 -8.00 -20.93
CA TYR A 152 -0.96 -9.24 -21.71
C TYR A 152 -2.21 -9.47 -22.57
N PRO A 153 -2.07 -10.07 -23.77
CA PRO A 153 -3.22 -10.36 -24.65
C PRO A 153 -4.28 -11.27 -24.02
N ASP A 154 -3.92 -12.07 -23.03
CA ASP A 154 -4.83 -12.95 -22.29
C ASP A 154 -5.45 -12.31 -21.04
N ALA A 155 -5.29 -10.98 -20.86
CA ALA A 155 -5.79 -10.28 -19.67
C ALA A 155 -7.31 -10.43 -19.49
N GLU A 156 -8.11 -10.30 -20.54
CA GLU A 156 -9.56 -10.48 -20.46
C GLU A 156 -9.93 -11.88 -19.95
N LYS A 157 -9.27 -12.92 -20.48
CA LYS A 157 -9.47 -14.29 -20.02
C LYS A 157 -9.02 -14.50 -18.58
N PHE A 158 -7.90 -13.89 -18.20
CA PHE A 158 -7.35 -14.02 -16.86
C PHE A 158 -8.28 -13.42 -15.79
N PHE A 159 -8.91 -12.28 -16.09
CA PHE A 159 -9.81 -11.57 -15.18
C PHE A 159 -11.30 -11.89 -15.39
N ALA A 160 -11.68 -12.75 -16.32
CA ALA A 160 -13.08 -13.02 -16.67
C ALA A 160 -13.96 -13.47 -15.49
N CYS A 161 -13.37 -14.18 -14.53
CA CYS A 161 -14.09 -14.71 -13.35
C CYS A 161 -13.91 -13.84 -12.09
N LEU A 162 -13.27 -12.68 -12.22
CA LEU A 162 -13.02 -11.79 -11.08
C LEU A 162 -14.32 -11.26 -10.49
N ARG A 163 -14.48 -11.37 -9.18
CA ARG A 163 -15.67 -10.94 -8.41
C ARG A 163 -15.37 -9.84 -7.40
N CYS A 164 -14.13 -9.81 -6.89
CA CYS A 164 -13.76 -8.86 -5.86
C CYS A 164 -12.35 -8.32 -6.10
N VAL A 165 -12.20 -7.00 -5.97
CA VAL A 165 -10.91 -6.31 -5.96
C VAL A 165 -10.79 -5.59 -4.62
N ILE A 166 -9.82 -5.99 -3.81
CA ILE A 166 -9.54 -5.39 -2.52
C ILE A 166 -8.33 -4.48 -2.67
N ILE A 167 -8.48 -3.22 -2.32
CA ILE A 167 -7.39 -2.23 -2.33
C ILE A 167 -7.05 -1.90 -0.88
N ASP A 168 -5.90 -2.33 -0.42
CA ASP A 168 -5.46 -2.07 0.93
C ASP A 168 -4.68 -0.76 1.04
N GLU A 169 -4.76 -0.13 2.21
CA GLU A 169 -4.17 1.18 2.50
C GLU A 169 -4.51 2.21 1.40
N LEU A 170 -5.78 2.24 0.98
CA LEU A 170 -6.26 3.05 -0.15
C LEU A 170 -5.87 4.53 -0.01
N HIS A 171 -5.88 5.08 1.22
CA HIS A 171 -5.45 6.44 1.51
C HIS A 171 -4.01 6.75 1.07
N SER A 172 -3.12 5.75 1.08
CA SER A 172 -1.72 5.91 0.63
C SER A 172 -1.57 6.11 -0.88
N PHE A 173 -2.62 5.80 -1.62
CA PHE A 173 -2.65 5.96 -3.07
C PHE A 173 -3.28 7.30 -3.50
N ALA A 174 -4.31 7.77 -2.81
CA ALA A 174 -5.24 8.80 -3.28
C ALA A 174 -4.56 10.08 -3.80
N THR A 175 -3.44 10.52 -3.22
CA THR A 175 -2.74 11.77 -3.55
C THR A 175 -1.43 11.57 -4.32
N SER A 176 -1.11 10.35 -4.75
CA SER A 176 0.18 10.03 -5.35
C SER A 176 0.08 9.71 -6.85
N LYS A 177 1.15 9.97 -7.63
CA LYS A 177 1.23 9.48 -9.02
C LYS A 177 1.00 7.98 -9.15
N ARG A 178 1.41 7.21 -8.14
CA ARG A 178 1.19 5.77 -8.07
C ARG A 178 -0.28 5.43 -7.89
N GLY A 179 -1.04 6.29 -7.20
CA GLY A 179 -2.49 6.19 -7.11
C GLY A 179 -3.18 6.49 -8.43
N HIS A 180 -2.71 7.49 -9.20
CA HIS A 180 -3.20 7.73 -10.55
C HIS A 180 -3.01 6.52 -11.46
N HIS A 181 -1.83 5.88 -11.39
CA HIS A 181 -1.56 4.63 -12.11
C HIS A 181 -2.52 3.50 -11.70
N LEU A 182 -2.75 3.35 -10.38
CA LEU A 182 -3.71 2.38 -9.87
C LEU A 182 -5.13 2.69 -10.34
N ALA A 183 -5.59 3.94 -10.27
CA ALA A 183 -6.93 4.34 -10.67
C ALA A 183 -7.23 4.00 -12.14
N LEU A 184 -6.27 4.25 -13.05
CA LEU A 184 -6.37 3.84 -14.45
C LEU A 184 -6.42 2.31 -14.61
N CYS A 185 -5.60 1.58 -13.85
CA CYS A 185 -5.65 0.12 -13.86
C CYS A 185 -7.00 -0.42 -13.33
N LEU A 186 -7.60 0.21 -12.31
CA LEU A 186 -8.91 -0.17 -11.78
C LEU A 186 -10.02 0.13 -12.78
N SER A 187 -9.98 1.28 -13.46
CA SER A 187 -10.93 1.61 -14.53
C SER A 187 -10.88 0.58 -15.67
N ARG A 188 -9.67 0.21 -16.10
CA ARG A 188 -9.47 -0.86 -17.09
C ARG A 188 -9.98 -2.20 -16.57
N LEU A 189 -9.72 -2.53 -15.31
CA LEU A 189 -10.18 -3.77 -14.69
C LEU A 189 -11.71 -3.83 -14.60
N ALA A 190 -12.36 -2.71 -14.29
CA ALA A 190 -13.83 -2.61 -14.29
C ALA A 190 -14.44 -2.82 -15.69
N ALA A 191 -13.75 -2.38 -16.74
CA ALA A 191 -14.17 -2.62 -18.13
C ALA A 191 -14.02 -4.11 -18.52
N VAL A 192 -12.91 -4.75 -18.12
CA VAL A 192 -12.63 -6.18 -18.41
C VAL A 192 -13.47 -7.13 -17.55
N SER A 193 -13.81 -6.71 -16.33
CA SER A 193 -14.53 -7.53 -15.34
C SER A 193 -15.74 -6.77 -14.78
N PRO A 194 -16.81 -6.62 -15.57
CA PRO A 194 -17.96 -5.77 -15.19
C PRO A 194 -18.72 -6.28 -13.96
N ALA A 195 -18.54 -7.54 -13.58
CA ALA A 195 -19.16 -8.13 -12.40
C ALA A 195 -18.32 -8.01 -11.10
N ALA A 196 -17.11 -7.43 -11.19
CA ALA A 196 -16.25 -7.27 -10.03
C ALA A 196 -16.71 -6.09 -9.16
N ARG A 197 -16.81 -6.29 -7.84
CA ARG A 197 -16.96 -5.21 -6.85
C ARG A 197 -15.60 -4.74 -6.37
N PHE A 198 -15.51 -3.48 -5.95
CA PHE A 198 -14.27 -2.87 -5.47
C PHE A 198 -14.41 -2.54 -3.98
N VAL A 199 -13.46 -3.01 -3.19
CA VAL A 199 -13.46 -2.84 -1.73
C VAL A 199 -12.18 -2.12 -1.33
N GLY A 200 -12.31 -0.89 -0.84
CA GLY A 200 -11.20 -0.13 -0.27
C GLY A 200 -11.06 -0.41 1.22
N LEU A 201 -9.85 -0.65 1.68
CA LEU A 201 -9.52 -0.70 3.10
C LEU A 201 -8.64 0.50 3.43
N SER A 202 -9.01 1.25 4.45
CA SER A 202 -8.30 2.46 4.84
C SER A 202 -8.21 2.60 6.36
N ALA A 203 -7.14 3.24 6.82
CA ALA A 203 -7.13 3.86 8.13
C ALA A 203 -8.09 5.06 8.16
N THR A 204 -8.25 5.69 9.32
CA THR A 204 -9.03 6.93 9.44
C THR A 204 -8.44 8.03 8.55
N VAL A 205 -9.29 8.75 7.84
CA VAL A 205 -8.95 9.78 6.86
C VAL A 205 -9.83 11.02 7.06
N ALA A 206 -9.35 12.17 6.60
CA ALA A 206 -10.08 13.44 6.73
C ALA A 206 -11.37 13.47 5.90
N ASP A 207 -11.34 12.96 4.67
CA ASP A 207 -12.45 13.01 3.73
C ASP A 207 -12.78 11.62 3.16
N PRO A 208 -13.62 10.84 3.87
CA PRO A 208 -14.08 9.53 3.39
C PRO A 208 -14.80 9.54 2.04
N PRO A 209 -15.69 10.49 1.73
CA PRO A 209 -16.36 10.58 0.43
C PRO A 209 -15.39 10.69 -0.77
N VAL A 210 -14.34 11.50 -0.67
CA VAL A 210 -13.32 11.63 -1.72
C VAL A 210 -12.59 10.30 -1.93
N LEU A 211 -12.34 9.56 -0.86
CA LEU A 211 -11.70 8.26 -0.97
C LEU A 211 -12.64 7.18 -1.52
N ALA A 212 -13.93 7.23 -1.17
CA ALA A 212 -14.95 6.35 -1.75
C ALA A 212 -15.09 6.60 -3.28
N ASP A 213 -15.00 7.86 -3.69
CA ASP A 213 -15.07 8.26 -5.10
C ASP A 213 -13.96 7.65 -5.97
N PHE A 214 -12.81 7.32 -5.39
CA PHE A 214 -11.72 6.58 -6.04
C PHE A 214 -12.14 5.16 -6.50
N LEU A 215 -13.13 4.57 -5.82
CA LEU A 215 -13.66 3.24 -6.12
C LEU A 215 -14.89 3.27 -7.04
N ARG A 216 -15.43 4.45 -7.35
CA ARG A 216 -16.58 4.62 -8.24
C ARG A 216 -16.13 4.57 -9.70
N LEU A 217 -16.13 3.39 -10.28
CA LEU A 217 -15.57 3.09 -11.60
C LEU A 217 -16.61 2.87 -12.69
N ARG A 218 -17.91 2.99 -12.34
CA ARG A 218 -19.04 2.85 -13.26
C ARG A 218 -20.02 3.98 -13.09
N ASP A 219 -20.70 4.32 -14.17
CA ASP A 219 -21.73 5.34 -14.14
C ASP A 219 -22.91 4.89 -13.25
N GLY A 220 -23.35 5.78 -12.36
CA GLY A 220 -24.43 5.49 -11.42
C GLY A 220 -24.09 4.54 -10.26
N GLU A 221 -22.84 4.07 -10.16
CA GLU A 221 -22.40 3.22 -9.04
C GLU A 221 -22.33 4.03 -7.74
N THR A 222 -22.86 3.45 -6.66
CA THR A 222 -22.67 3.95 -5.31
C THR A 222 -21.65 3.09 -4.57
N VAL A 223 -20.76 3.72 -3.82
CA VAL A 223 -19.80 3.05 -2.95
C VAL A 223 -20.21 3.29 -1.51
N GLU A 224 -20.52 2.21 -0.81
CA GLU A 224 -20.98 2.28 0.59
C GLU A 224 -19.79 2.52 1.52
N ILE A 225 -19.91 3.48 2.44
CA ILE A 225 -18.87 3.76 3.43
C ILE A 225 -19.23 3.03 4.73
N VAL A 226 -18.34 2.11 5.13
CA VAL A 226 -18.47 1.34 6.36
C VAL A 226 -17.45 1.84 7.37
N HIS A 227 -17.89 2.22 8.54
CA HIS A 227 -17.02 2.61 9.65
C HIS A 227 -16.80 1.44 10.60
N GLY A 228 -15.55 1.16 10.91
CA GLY A 228 -15.17 0.24 11.97
C GLY A 228 -15.41 0.84 13.35
N GLU A 229 -15.40 -0.01 14.36
CA GLU A 229 -15.47 0.44 15.75
C GLU A 229 -14.24 1.31 16.07
N PRO A 230 -14.42 2.44 16.75
CA PRO A 230 -13.30 3.27 17.18
C PRO A 230 -12.44 2.46 18.16
N GLY A 231 -11.12 2.54 18.02
CA GLY A 231 -10.19 2.02 19.01
C GLY A 231 -10.11 2.92 20.26
N ALA A 232 -9.40 2.45 21.27
CA ALA A 232 -9.06 3.28 22.42
C ALA A 232 -8.30 4.54 21.94
N PRO A 233 -8.56 5.73 22.51
CA PRO A 233 -7.81 6.94 22.17
C PRO A 233 -6.32 6.72 22.42
N PRO A 234 -5.42 7.20 21.53
CA PRO A 234 -3.99 7.05 21.74
C PRO A 234 -3.50 7.92 22.89
N GLU A 235 -2.53 7.42 23.63
CA GLU A 235 -1.80 8.17 24.65
C GLU A 235 -0.54 8.77 24.00
N VAL A 236 -0.54 10.09 23.77
CA VAL A 236 0.58 10.79 23.13
C VAL A 236 1.14 11.86 24.06
N THR A 237 2.45 11.85 24.28
CA THR A 237 3.14 12.84 25.13
C THR A 237 4.33 13.43 24.40
N ILE A 238 4.74 14.64 24.81
CA ILE A 238 5.97 15.26 24.32
C ILE A 238 7.07 14.94 25.32
N ILE A 239 8.24 14.51 24.83
CA ILE A 239 9.42 14.25 25.67
C ILE A 239 9.98 15.58 26.18
N ASP A 240 10.07 15.70 27.48
CA ASP A 240 10.76 16.80 28.12
C ASP A 240 12.27 16.51 28.12
N ALA A 241 12.97 17.10 27.13
CA ALA A 241 14.41 16.99 27.06
C ALA A 241 15.05 17.94 28.08
N HIS A 242 15.83 17.43 29.02
CA HIS A 242 16.51 18.22 30.06
C HIS A 242 17.49 19.25 29.51
N GLU A 243 17.99 19.07 28.28
CA GLU A 243 18.81 20.05 27.59
C GLU A 243 17.96 21.13 26.93
N ARG A 244 18.54 22.35 26.84
CA ARG A 244 17.86 23.44 26.14
C ARG A 244 17.69 23.12 24.68
N LEU A 245 16.43 23.10 24.21
CA LEU A 245 16.09 22.93 22.82
C LEU A 245 16.79 23.99 21.95
N PRO A 246 17.47 23.61 20.87
CA PRO A 246 18.07 24.56 19.94
C PRO A 246 17.00 25.39 19.22
N TRP A 247 17.36 26.59 18.77
CA TRP A 247 16.47 27.42 17.97
C TRP A 247 16.20 26.86 16.57
N GLY A 248 17.18 26.15 16.00
CA GLY A 248 17.10 25.56 14.67
C GLY A 248 17.79 24.21 14.64
N GLY A 249 17.68 23.53 13.48
CA GLY A 249 18.17 22.17 13.29
C GLY A 249 17.02 21.16 13.31
N HIS A 250 17.18 20.06 12.61
CA HIS A 250 16.11 19.05 12.44
C HIS A 250 16.54 17.64 12.84
N MET A 251 17.74 17.47 13.42
CA MET A 251 18.31 16.14 13.66
C MET A 251 17.93 15.54 15.02
N GLY A 252 17.53 16.39 16.01
CA GLY A 252 17.03 15.92 17.31
C GLY A 252 18.09 15.23 18.20
N GLN A 253 19.38 15.47 17.97
CA GLN A 253 20.48 14.80 18.68
C GLN A 253 20.47 15.05 20.20
N HIS A 254 19.98 16.19 20.65
CA HIS A 254 19.84 16.55 22.06
C HIS A 254 18.88 15.61 22.82
N ALA A 255 17.91 14.99 22.13
CA ALA A 255 16.94 14.09 22.74
C ALA A 255 17.40 12.61 22.77
N VAL A 256 18.56 12.29 22.17
CA VAL A 256 19.05 10.91 22.09
C VAL A 256 19.24 10.25 23.47
N PRO A 257 19.78 10.94 24.51
CA PRO A 257 19.93 10.34 25.85
C PRO A 257 18.58 9.97 26.48
N GLU A 258 17.58 10.86 26.40
CA GLU A 258 16.23 10.60 26.90
C GLU A 258 15.55 9.49 26.13
N VAL A 259 15.65 9.49 24.81
CA VAL A 259 15.11 8.42 23.95
C VAL A 259 15.75 7.07 24.32
N TYR A 260 17.06 7.02 24.58
CA TYR A 260 17.73 5.81 25.04
C TYR A 260 17.18 5.31 26.39
N ASN A 261 17.00 6.23 27.36
CA ASN A 261 16.43 5.89 28.67
C ASN A 261 14.99 5.36 28.54
N ILE A 262 14.19 5.91 27.64
CA ILE A 262 12.84 5.45 27.35
C ILE A 262 12.88 4.04 26.73
N ILE A 263 13.75 3.79 25.75
CA ILE A 263 13.93 2.48 25.11
C ILE A 263 14.28 1.40 26.15
N ARG A 264 15.11 1.72 27.14
CA ARG A 264 15.48 0.79 28.24
C ARG A 264 14.28 0.31 29.06
N GLN A 265 13.24 1.15 29.18
CA GLN A 265 12.05 0.87 30.01
C GLN A 265 10.98 0.08 29.24
N HIS A 266 11.10 -0.05 27.92
CA HIS A 266 10.11 -0.70 27.05
C HIS A 266 10.65 -2.00 26.45
N GLN A 267 9.74 -2.89 26.00
CA GLN A 267 10.13 -4.17 25.41
C GLN A 267 10.60 -3.99 23.95
N THR A 268 9.79 -3.31 23.13
CA THR A 268 10.12 -3.02 21.74
C THR A 268 9.58 -1.65 21.34
N SER A 269 10.48 -0.76 20.94
CA SER A 269 10.13 0.60 20.52
C SER A 269 10.43 0.82 19.04
N ILE A 270 9.56 1.56 18.33
CA ILE A 270 9.88 2.09 17.00
C ILE A 270 10.20 3.58 17.12
N VAL A 271 11.39 3.98 16.72
CA VAL A 271 11.83 5.38 16.68
C VAL A 271 11.68 5.89 15.24
N PHE A 272 10.59 6.58 14.97
CA PHE A 272 10.36 7.19 13.66
C PHE A 272 11.09 8.51 13.52
N VAL A 273 11.70 8.69 12.35
CA VAL A 273 12.38 9.92 11.95
C VAL A 273 11.86 10.40 10.59
N ASN A 274 12.13 11.67 10.24
CA ASN A 274 11.58 12.26 9.03
C ASN A 274 12.45 12.07 7.79
N THR A 275 13.75 11.88 7.95
CA THR A 275 14.72 11.74 6.85
C THR A 275 15.66 10.57 7.07
N ARG A 276 16.28 10.07 6.00
CA ARG A 276 17.28 9.00 6.07
C ARG A 276 18.52 9.46 6.83
N ALA A 277 18.99 10.67 6.57
CA ALA A 277 20.14 11.25 7.28
C ALA A 277 19.87 11.33 8.80
N GLN A 278 18.66 11.72 9.19
CA GLN A 278 18.26 11.72 10.59
C GLN A 278 18.26 10.29 11.17
N ALA A 279 17.81 9.27 10.39
CA ALA A 279 17.82 7.89 10.84
C ALA A 279 19.23 7.39 11.18
N GLU A 280 20.18 7.67 10.29
CA GLU A 280 21.58 7.29 10.49
C GLU A 280 22.19 8.00 11.71
N LEU A 281 21.96 9.32 11.84
CA LEU A 281 22.50 10.10 12.96
C LEU A 281 21.90 9.70 14.31
N VAL A 282 20.58 9.46 14.37
CA VAL A 282 19.91 9.01 15.59
C VAL A 282 20.38 7.60 15.96
N PHE A 283 20.50 6.72 14.98
CA PHE A 283 21.02 5.36 15.20
C PHE A 283 22.47 5.40 15.73
N ASP A 284 23.36 6.17 15.10
CA ASP A 284 24.74 6.34 15.55
C ASP A 284 24.82 6.92 16.96
N GLY A 285 23.99 7.94 17.25
CA GLY A 285 23.90 8.54 18.58
C GLY A 285 23.46 7.54 19.65
N LEU A 286 22.41 6.77 19.39
CA LEU A 286 21.95 5.70 20.27
C LEU A 286 23.01 4.60 20.44
N TRP A 287 23.70 4.23 19.36
CA TRP A 287 24.74 3.20 19.40
C TRP A 287 25.95 3.60 20.26
N ARG A 288 26.35 4.87 20.22
CA ARG A 288 27.48 5.40 21.00
C ARG A 288 27.25 5.37 22.51
N ILE A 289 26.00 5.49 22.97
CA ILE A 289 25.63 5.49 24.39
C ILE A 289 25.04 4.14 24.83
N ASN A 290 25.12 3.12 23.99
CA ASN A 290 24.52 1.81 24.25
C ASN A 290 25.38 0.93 25.14
N ASP A 291 25.61 1.35 26.37
CA ASP A 291 26.38 0.60 27.34
C ASP A 291 25.70 -0.71 27.79
N ASP A 292 24.38 -0.77 27.70
CA ASP A 292 23.58 -1.96 28.06
C ASP A 292 23.53 -3.01 26.93
N ASN A 293 24.21 -2.81 25.82
CA ASN A 293 24.18 -3.68 24.63
C ASN A 293 22.77 -4.03 24.13
N LEU A 294 21.87 -3.06 24.16
CA LEU A 294 20.52 -3.24 23.64
C LEU A 294 20.56 -3.53 22.13
N ALA A 295 19.73 -4.46 21.69
CA ALA A 295 19.60 -4.78 20.27
C ALA A 295 18.79 -3.68 19.56
N ILE A 296 19.49 -2.70 18.97
CA ILE A 296 18.90 -1.57 18.22
C ILE A 296 19.15 -1.80 16.73
N GLY A 297 18.10 -1.69 15.92
CA GLY A 297 18.15 -1.82 14.46
C GLY A 297 17.95 -0.50 13.72
N LEU A 298 18.37 -0.46 12.45
CA LEU A 298 18.14 0.66 11.54
C LEU A 298 17.36 0.18 10.33
N HIS A 299 16.29 0.90 9.92
CA HIS A 299 15.47 0.51 8.78
C HIS A 299 15.05 1.71 7.92
N HIS A 300 15.56 1.79 6.71
CA HIS A 300 15.13 2.78 5.70
C HIS A 300 15.32 2.26 4.27
N GLY A 301 14.70 2.93 3.30
CA GLY A 301 14.62 2.47 1.91
C GLY A 301 15.96 2.31 1.18
N SER A 302 17.03 3.01 1.63
CA SER A 302 18.36 2.94 0.99
C SER A 302 19.21 1.76 1.43
N LEU A 303 18.86 1.10 2.54
CA LEU A 303 19.56 -0.11 2.98
C LEU A 303 19.38 -1.26 1.98
N ALA A 304 20.39 -2.11 1.86
CA ALA A 304 20.33 -3.33 1.06
C ALA A 304 19.11 -4.19 1.47
N VAL A 305 18.49 -4.84 0.50
CA VAL A 305 17.27 -5.64 0.72
C VAL A 305 17.48 -6.72 1.77
N GLU A 306 18.65 -7.36 1.79
CA GLU A 306 19.02 -8.41 2.74
C GLU A 306 19.10 -7.86 4.18
N GLN A 307 19.64 -6.65 4.35
CA GLN A 307 19.71 -6.00 5.67
C GLN A 307 18.31 -5.67 6.17
N ARG A 308 17.46 -5.06 5.33
CA ARG A 308 16.07 -4.76 5.69
C ARG A 308 15.33 -6.02 6.13
N ARG A 309 15.42 -7.11 5.36
CA ARG A 309 14.80 -8.40 5.70
C ARG A 309 15.31 -8.99 7.02
N ARG A 310 16.61 -8.79 7.35
CA ARG A 310 17.16 -9.24 8.65
C ARG A 310 16.54 -8.47 9.80
N ILE A 311 16.42 -7.14 9.68
CA ILE A 311 15.80 -6.29 10.70
C ILE A 311 14.30 -6.65 10.84
N GLU A 312 13.58 -6.78 9.73
CA GLU A 312 12.17 -7.19 9.70
C GLU A 312 11.97 -8.55 10.41
N ALA A 313 12.80 -9.54 10.10
CA ALA A 313 12.74 -10.85 10.74
C ALA A 313 13.09 -10.79 12.25
N ALA A 314 14.04 -9.96 12.64
CA ALA A 314 14.43 -9.78 14.04
C ALA A 314 13.33 -9.06 14.84
N MET A 315 12.65 -8.07 14.25
CA MET A 315 11.46 -7.43 14.84
C MET A 315 10.34 -8.44 15.06
N ALA A 316 9.93 -9.14 14.00
CA ALA A 316 8.86 -10.14 14.06
C ALA A 316 9.15 -11.25 15.09
N ALA A 317 10.42 -11.56 15.34
CA ALA A 317 10.85 -12.51 16.34
C ALA A 317 11.00 -11.91 17.77
N GLY A 318 10.69 -10.62 17.98
CA GLY A 318 10.83 -9.94 19.27
C GLY A 318 12.27 -9.84 19.76
N LYS A 319 13.26 -9.84 18.86
CA LYS A 319 14.68 -9.83 19.19
C LYS A 319 15.28 -8.43 19.29
N LEU A 320 14.56 -7.41 18.85
CA LEU A 320 15.02 -6.03 18.87
C LEU A 320 14.37 -5.25 20.00
N ARG A 321 15.17 -4.44 20.70
CA ARG A 321 14.71 -3.51 21.72
C ARG A 321 14.18 -2.22 21.10
N ALA A 322 14.82 -1.77 20.02
CA ALA A 322 14.35 -0.63 19.23
C ALA A 322 14.72 -0.76 17.75
N VAL A 323 13.96 -0.07 16.91
CA VAL A 323 14.30 0.13 15.51
C VAL A 323 14.13 1.61 15.16
N VAL A 324 15.21 2.23 14.67
CA VAL A 324 15.16 3.57 14.09
C VAL A 324 14.70 3.46 12.64
N ALA A 325 13.60 4.11 12.27
CA ALA A 325 13.00 3.95 10.96
C ALA A 325 12.49 5.25 10.35
N THR A 326 12.52 5.33 9.02
CA THR A 326 11.78 6.33 8.25
C THR A 326 10.38 5.81 7.91
N SER A 327 9.70 6.44 6.95
CA SER A 327 8.39 5.98 6.44
C SER A 327 8.34 4.54 5.92
N SER A 328 9.46 3.83 5.88
CA SER A 328 9.52 2.43 5.45
C SER A 328 8.75 1.46 6.36
N LEU A 329 8.46 1.86 7.61
CA LEU A 329 7.65 1.11 8.56
C LEU A 329 6.28 1.76 8.85
N ASP A 330 5.91 2.84 8.13
CA ASP A 330 4.60 3.51 8.29
C ASP A 330 3.43 2.59 7.91
N LEU A 331 3.64 1.62 6.99
CA LEU A 331 2.58 0.80 6.41
C LEU A 331 2.51 -0.62 7.04
N GLY A 332 1.33 -1.06 7.20
CA GLY A 332 0.60 -2.26 7.64
C GLY A 332 1.24 -3.63 7.87
N ILE A 333 2.55 -3.75 8.08
CA ILE A 333 3.14 -5.03 8.49
C ILE A 333 2.95 -5.19 10.00
N ASP A 334 2.52 -6.37 10.44
CA ASP A 334 2.49 -6.72 11.85
C ASP A 334 3.90 -7.02 12.35
N TRP A 335 4.42 -6.10 13.17
CA TRP A 335 5.77 -6.18 13.71
C TRP A 335 5.84 -6.89 15.07
N GLY A 336 4.77 -7.57 15.48
CA GLY A 336 4.69 -8.21 16.78
C GLY A 336 4.44 -7.22 17.93
N ASN A 337 4.96 -7.49 19.10
CA ASN A 337 4.67 -6.72 20.31
C ASN A 337 5.48 -5.41 20.38
N VAL A 338 5.15 -4.44 19.56
CA VAL A 338 5.64 -3.06 19.72
C VAL A 338 4.80 -2.37 20.78
N ASP A 339 5.41 -1.91 21.87
CA ASP A 339 4.72 -1.29 22.99
C ASP A 339 4.83 0.25 23.02
N LEU A 340 5.78 0.81 22.26
CA LEU A 340 5.96 2.27 22.17
C LEU A 340 6.38 2.72 20.78
N VAL A 341 5.82 3.85 20.34
CA VAL A 341 6.29 4.63 19.19
C VAL A 341 6.92 5.93 19.68
N ILE A 342 8.11 6.24 19.19
CA ILE A 342 8.78 7.52 19.44
C ILE A 342 8.91 8.26 18.10
N GLN A 343 8.38 9.48 18.02
CA GLN A 343 8.51 10.35 16.85
C GLN A 343 9.62 11.37 17.11
N MET A 344 10.73 11.25 16.39
CA MET A 344 11.84 12.23 16.44
C MET A 344 11.61 13.34 15.40
N GLY A 345 11.52 14.59 15.89
CA GLY A 345 11.10 15.72 15.09
C GLY A 345 9.58 15.85 14.95
N ALA A 346 9.10 17.01 14.54
CA ALA A 346 7.67 17.25 14.33
C ALA A 346 7.10 16.28 13.29
N PRO A 347 5.88 15.75 13.50
CA PRO A 347 5.24 14.89 12.53
C PRO A 347 4.92 15.69 11.26
N LYS A 348 5.14 15.09 10.10
CA LYS A 348 4.72 15.67 8.82
C LYS A 348 3.25 15.31 8.54
N GLY A 349 2.35 15.89 9.35
CA GLY A 349 0.91 15.66 9.31
C GLY A 349 0.39 14.74 10.41
N VAL A 350 -0.82 15.05 10.89
CA VAL A 350 -1.51 14.33 11.97
C VAL A 350 -1.92 12.93 11.50
N SER A 351 -2.41 12.81 10.28
CA SER A 351 -2.79 11.53 9.67
C SER A 351 -1.63 10.53 9.66
N ARG A 352 -0.43 11.00 9.30
CA ARG A 352 0.79 10.15 9.33
C ARG A 352 1.20 9.81 10.75
N LEU A 353 1.14 10.76 11.67
CA LEU A 353 1.42 10.50 13.07
C LEU A 353 0.50 9.42 13.62
N MET A 354 -0.80 9.49 13.36
CA MET A 354 -1.77 8.47 13.77
C MET A 354 -1.48 7.10 13.18
N GLN A 355 -1.04 7.04 11.92
CA GLN A 355 -0.61 5.77 11.29
C GLN A 355 0.60 5.17 11.99
N ARG A 356 1.59 6.01 12.41
CA ARG A 356 2.77 5.59 13.16
C ARG A 356 2.40 5.13 14.56
N ILE A 357 1.59 5.90 15.28
CA ILE A 357 1.07 5.56 16.62
C ILE A 357 0.37 4.20 16.59
N GLY A 358 -0.43 3.95 15.57
CA GLY A 358 -1.11 2.67 15.39
C GLY A 358 -0.18 1.46 15.14
N ARG A 359 1.15 1.64 15.14
CA ARG A 359 2.13 0.53 15.16
C ARG A 359 2.37 -0.01 16.57
N ALA A 360 2.10 0.79 17.59
CA ALA A 360 2.15 0.34 18.98
C ALA A 360 0.81 -0.31 19.38
N ASN A 361 0.87 -1.37 20.17
CA ASN A 361 -0.32 -2.07 20.71
C ASN A 361 -1.38 -2.36 19.67
N HIS A 362 -1.15 -3.37 18.81
CA HIS A 362 -2.11 -3.78 17.77
C HIS A 362 -3.47 -4.30 18.28
N ARG A 363 -3.85 -3.97 19.51
CA ARG A 363 -5.13 -4.34 20.14
C ARG A 363 -6.05 -3.15 20.19
N LEU A 364 -7.31 -3.33 19.80
CA LEU A 364 -8.32 -2.26 19.87
C LEU A 364 -8.65 -1.83 21.29
N ASP A 365 -8.49 -2.73 22.24
CA ASP A 365 -8.94 -2.54 23.63
C ASP A 365 -7.90 -1.81 24.48
N GLU A 366 -6.66 -1.65 23.98
CA GLU A 366 -5.58 -0.97 24.68
C GLU A 366 -5.14 0.28 23.89
N PRO A 367 -4.88 1.42 24.57
CA PRO A 367 -4.41 2.61 23.90
C PRO A 367 -3.03 2.41 23.29
N SER A 368 -2.85 2.83 22.06
CA SER A 368 -1.53 2.94 21.45
C SER A 368 -0.74 4.05 22.13
N ARG A 369 0.53 3.80 22.48
CA ARG A 369 1.39 4.76 23.18
C ARG A 369 2.42 5.37 22.25
N ALA A 370 2.55 6.68 22.32
CA ALA A 370 3.57 7.39 21.54
C ALA A 370 4.17 8.57 22.32
N MET A 371 5.41 8.87 21.98
CA MET A 371 6.12 10.04 22.48
C MET A 371 6.70 10.83 21.32
N ILE A 372 6.63 12.16 21.39
CA ILE A 372 7.21 13.07 20.38
C ILE A 372 8.43 13.74 20.99
N ALA A 373 9.56 13.69 20.29
CA ALA A 373 10.80 14.40 20.63
C ALA A 373 11.03 15.51 19.63
N PRO A 374 10.59 16.77 19.88
CA PRO A 374 10.82 17.90 18.98
C PRO A 374 12.32 18.12 18.76
N ALA A 375 12.73 18.42 17.51
CA ALA A 375 14.13 18.65 17.19
C ALA A 375 14.58 20.10 17.46
N ASN A 376 13.65 21.02 17.58
CA ASN A 376 13.91 22.44 17.86
C ASN A 376 12.67 23.11 18.49
N ARG A 377 12.80 24.40 18.86
CA ARG A 377 11.72 25.15 19.54
C ARG A 377 10.47 25.35 18.70
N PHE A 378 10.60 25.48 17.38
CA PHE A 378 9.45 25.64 16.50
C PHE A 378 8.66 24.32 16.39
N GLU A 379 9.35 23.20 16.39
CA GLU A 379 8.72 21.88 16.35
C GLU A 379 7.95 21.53 17.63
N VAL A 380 8.21 22.23 18.74
CA VAL A 380 7.35 22.12 19.94
C VAL A 380 5.95 22.61 19.64
N LEU A 381 5.82 23.77 18.96
CA LEU A 381 4.51 24.32 18.58
C LEU A 381 3.78 23.39 17.60
N GLU A 382 4.51 22.86 16.61
CA GLU A 382 3.95 21.87 15.67
C GLU A 382 3.49 20.59 16.39
N SER A 383 4.27 20.15 17.39
CA SER A 383 3.91 18.97 18.18
C SER A 383 2.67 19.20 19.06
N LEU A 384 2.55 20.38 19.68
CA LEU A 384 1.36 20.77 20.45
C LEU A 384 0.13 20.85 19.56
N ALA A 385 0.23 21.48 18.39
CA ALA A 385 -0.86 21.54 17.42
C ALA A 385 -1.28 20.13 16.95
N ALA A 386 -0.32 19.22 16.77
CA ALA A 386 -0.63 17.84 16.44
C ALA A 386 -1.39 17.11 17.58
N LEU A 387 -1.05 17.36 18.85
CA LEU A 387 -1.79 16.81 19.99
C LEU A 387 -3.22 17.36 20.04
N GLU A 388 -3.40 18.67 19.89
CA GLU A 388 -4.73 19.30 19.85
C GLU A 388 -5.59 18.72 18.72
N ALA A 389 -5.01 18.53 17.52
CA ALA A 389 -5.71 17.91 16.38
C ALA A 389 -6.08 16.44 16.64
N ILE A 390 -5.23 15.66 17.32
CA ILE A 390 -5.55 14.29 17.73
C ILE A 390 -6.74 14.27 18.69
N GLU A 391 -6.76 15.15 19.70
CA GLU A 391 -7.85 15.28 20.67
C GLU A 391 -9.16 15.71 20.00
N ALA A 392 -9.08 16.68 19.07
CA ALA A 392 -10.19 17.14 18.26
C ALA A 392 -10.65 16.13 17.19
N ARG A 393 -9.87 15.07 16.94
CA ARG A 393 -10.04 14.12 15.83
C ARG A 393 -10.01 14.77 14.45
N GLU A 394 -9.28 15.87 14.33
CA GLU A 394 -9.05 16.56 13.08
C GLU A 394 -7.83 15.95 12.39
N LEU A 395 -8.03 15.48 11.17
CA LEU A 395 -6.98 14.89 10.36
C LEU A 395 -6.67 15.80 9.19
N ASP A 396 -5.41 15.90 8.85
CA ASP A 396 -4.96 16.53 7.61
C ASP A 396 -5.14 15.60 6.41
N GLY A 397 -5.33 16.20 5.25
CA GLY A 397 -5.38 15.50 3.97
C GLY A 397 -4.81 16.39 2.87
N ASP A 398 -4.00 15.81 2.00
CA ASP A 398 -3.54 16.51 0.80
C ASP A 398 -4.70 16.64 -0.19
N PRO A 399 -4.87 17.79 -0.86
CA PRO A 399 -5.85 17.91 -1.92
C PRO A 399 -5.53 16.95 -3.07
N PRO A 400 -6.56 16.47 -3.81
CA PRO A 400 -6.35 15.65 -4.98
C PRO A 400 -5.41 16.35 -5.99
N ARG A 401 -4.44 15.62 -6.51
CA ARG A 401 -3.54 16.13 -7.54
C ARG A 401 -4.25 16.14 -8.90
N PRO A 402 -3.92 17.09 -9.79
CA PRO A 402 -4.42 17.06 -11.16
C PRO A 402 -3.93 15.80 -11.89
N ALA A 403 -4.65 15.40 -12.94
CA ALA A 403 -4.33 14.24 -13.75
C ALA A 403 -2.88 14.25 -14.26
N CYS A 404 -2.12 13.19 -13.95
CA CYS A 404 -0.73 13.04 -14.38
C CYS A 404 -0.68 12.49 -15.81
N LEU A 405 -0.36 13.32 -16.79
CA LEU A 405 -0.36 12.94 -18.21
C LEU A 405 0.75 11.94 -18.57
N ASP A 406 1.87 11.93 -17.86
CA ASP A 406 2.92 10.92 -18.01
C ASP A 406 2.45 9.52 -17.61
N VAL A 407 1.61 9.44 -16.57
CA VAL A 407 0.98 8.18 -16.13
C VAL A 407 -0.06 7.73 -17.15
N LEU A 408 -0.84 8.66 -17.70
CA LEU A 408 -1.78 8.38 -18.80
C LEU A 408 -1.05 7.86 -20.03
N ALA A 409 0.06 8.50 -20.43
CA ALA A 409 0.86 8.07 -21.57
C ALA A 409 1.37 6.62 -21.40
N GLN A 410 1.81 6.27 -20.19
CA GLN A 410 2.21 4.89 -19.89
C GLN A 410 1.03 3.93 -19.95
N HIS A 411 -0.15 4.33 -19.47
CA HIS A 411 -1.35 3.50 -19.49
C HIS A 411 -1.87 3.24 -20.92
N ILE A 412 -1.80 4.24 -21.82
CA ILE A 412 -2.11 4.07 -23.25
C ILE A 412 -1.26 2.95 -23.85
N VAL A 413 0.07 2.99 -23.65
CA VAL A 413 0.96 1.93 -24.17
C VAL A 413 0.61 0.58 -23.54
N GLY A 414 0.36 0.54 -22.22
CA GLY A 414 0.00 -0.68 -21.50
C GLY A 414 -1.27 -1.34 -22.06
N THR A 415 -2.30 -0.54 -22.35
CA THR A 415 -3.55 -1.03 -22.94
C THR A 415 -3.33 -1.53 -24.36
N ALA A 416 -2.57 -0.78 -25.17
CA ALA A 416 -2.22 -1.20 -26.54
C ALA A 416 -1.40 -2.50 -26.60
N CYS A 417 -0.68 -2.85 -25.52
CA CYS A 417 0.01 -4.14 -25.40
C CYS A 417 -0.95 -5.34 -25.34
N ALA A 418 -2.14 -5.13 -24.81
CA ALA A 418 -3.13 -6.20 -24.63
C ALA A 418 -4.05 -6.32 -25.85
N GLN A 419 -4.52 -5.20 -26.39
CA GLN A 419 -5.50 -5.16 -27.47
C GLN A 419 -5.48 -3.82 -28.21
N PRO A 420 -6.00 -3.74 -29.46
CA PRO A 420 -6.18 -2.48 -30.16
C PRO A 420 -7.14 -1.54 -29.43
N ILE A 421 -6.78 -0.27 -29.35
CA ILE A 421 -7.54 0.79 -28.67
C ILE A 421 -8.47 1.49 -29.65
N ASP A 422 -9.75 1.58 -29.28
CA ASP A 422 -10.67 2.57 -29.83
C ASP A 422 -10.50 3.86 -29.02
N ARG A 423 -10.10 4.97 -29.69
CA ARG A 423 -9.71 6.21 -29.03
C ARG A 423 -10.86 6.84 -28.23
N GLU A 424 -12.08 6.80 -28.77
CA GLU A 424 -13.25 7.38 -28.11
C GLU A 424 -13.69 6.56 -26.90
N ALA A 425 -13.86 5.26 -27.09
CA ALA A 425 -14.21 4.36 -25.99
C ALA A 425 -13.16 4.41 -24.87
N PHE A 426 -11.88 4.55 -25.21
CA PHE A 426 -10.80 4.63 -24.24
C PHE A 426 -10.77 5.97 -23.49
N PHE A 427 -11.13 7.08 -24.13
CA PHE A 427 -11.31 8.35 -23.43
C PHE A 427 -12.36 8.26 -22.33
N HIS A 428 -13.50 7.65 -22.63
CA HIS A 428 -14.54 7.40 -21.63
C HIS A 428 -14.08 6.43 -20.51
N GLU A 429 -13.32 5.40 -20.85
CA GLU A 429 -12.73 4.47 -19.87
C GLU A 429 -11.79 5.21 -18.91
N VAL A 430 -10.88 6.04 -19.44
CA VAL A 430 -9.92 6.83 -18.65
C VAL A 430 -10.63 7.77 -17.67
N ARG A 431 -11.70 8.44 -18.09
CA ARG A 431 -12.46 9.38 -17.25
C ARG A 431 -13.27 8.72 -16.13
N ARG A 432 -13.43 7.41 -16.12
CA ARG A 432 -14.00 6.69 -14.97
C ARG A 432 -13.04 6.65 -13.79
N ALA A 433 -11.74 6.77 -14.03
CA ALA A 433 -10.75 6.88 -12.97
C ALA A 433 -10.83 8.27 -12.31
N GLN A 434 -11.05 8.32 -10.99
CA GLN A 434 -11.29 9.56 -10.23
C GLN A 434 -10.30 10.68 -10.56
N PRO A 435 -8.95 10.48 -10.60
CA PRO A 435 -8.02 11.56 -10.90
C PRO A 435 -8.11 12.11 -12.34
N TYR A 436 -8.79 11.40 -13.23
CA TYR A 436 -8.95 11.74 -14.67
C TYR A 436 -10.39 12.07 -15.05
N ARG A 437 -11.30 12.17 -14.09
CA ARG A 437 -12.73 12.41 -14.37
C ARG A 437 -12.95 13.70 -15.15
N ASP A 438 -12.23 14.74 -14.79
CA ASP A 438 -12.32 16.06 -15.40
C ASP A 438 -11.22 16.30 -16.46
N LEU A 439 -10.58 15.22 -16.96
CA LEU A 439 -9.55 15.33 -17.99
C LEU A 439 -10.13 15.98 -19.26
N PRO A 440 -9.57 17.14 -19.69
CA PRO A 440 -10.00 17.78 -20.92
C PRO A 440 -9.74 16.89 -22.14
N ARG A 441 -10.65 16.91 -23.09
CA ARG A 441 -10.47 16.16 -24.34
C ARG A 441 -9.15 16.50 -25.03
N LYS A 442 -8.80 17.77 -25.08
CA LYS A 442 -7.56 18.24 -25.68
C LYS A 442 -6.33 17.59 -25.04
N ASP A 443 -6.25 17.55 -23.71
CA ASP A 443 -5.09 16.98 -23.00
C ASP A 443 -4.98 15.47 -23.20
N PHE A 444 -6.13 14.79 -23.30
CA PHE A 444 -6.16 13.38 -23.67
C PHE A 444 -5.65 13.17 -25.11
N ASP A 445 -6.15 13.94 -26.07
CA ASP A 445 -5.76 13.82 -27.47
C ASP A 445 -4.30 14.16 -27.68
N ASP A 446 -3.79 15.23 -27.08
CA ASP A 446 -2.36 15.61 -27.12
C ASP A 446 -1.47 14.50 -26.51
N THR A 447 -1.90 13.89 -25.40
CA THR A 447 -1.17 12.78 -24.77
C THR A 447 -1.20 11.53 -25.65
N PHE A 448 -2.34 11.22 -26.26
CA PHE A 448 -2.49 10.07 -27.16
C PHE A 448 -1.60 10.23 -28.40
N ASP A 449 -1.61 11.40 -29.03
CA ASP A 449 -0.79 11.71 -30.21
C ASP A 449 0.70 11.72 -29.87
N PHE A 450 1.08 12.21 -28.68
CA PHE A 450 2.45 12.10 -28.18
C PHE A 450 2.90 10.64 -28.07
N VAL A 451 2.06 9.77 -27.54
CA VAL A 451 2.37 8.33 -27.45
C VAL A 451 2.41 7.69 -28.83
N ALA A 452 1.45 8.02 -29.69
CA ALA A 452 1.33 7.41 -31.03
C ALA A 452 2.53 7.75 -31.90
N THR A 453 2.87 9.04 -32.04
CA THR A 453 3.82 9.53 -33.05
C THR A 453 5.04 10.26 -32.47
N GLY A 454 5.12 10.44 -31.14
CA GLY A 454 6.16 11.25 -30.49
C GLY A 454 5.84 12.76 -30.47
N GLY A 455 4.58 13.12 -30.75
CA GLY A 455 4.12 14.51 -30.87
C GLY A 455 4.68 15.21 -32.12
N TYR A 456 4.43 16.51 -32.22
CA TYR A 456 4.81 17.28 -33.41
C TYR A 456 6.31 17.21 -33.72
N ALA A 457 7.16 17.16 -32.72
CA ALA A 457 8.62 17.19 -32.89
C ALA A 457 9.20 15.90 -33.49
N LEU A 458 8.57 14.77 -33.27
CA LEU A 458 9.07 13.45 -33.68
C LEU A 458 8.17 12.75 -34.70
N ALA A 459 7.06 13.39 -35.09
CA ALA A 459 6.07 12.79 -36.00
C ALA A 459 6.65 12.36 -37.37
N ALA A 460 7.72 13.02 -37.84
CA ALA A 460 8.42 12.66 -39.07
C ALA A 460 9.33 11.42 -38.95
N TYR A 461 9.57 10.92 -37.73
CA TYR A 461 10.50 9.82 -37.48
C TYR A 461 9.75 8.56 -37.05
N GLU A 462 9.36 7.70 -37.95
CA GLU A 462 8.60 6.46 -37.70
C GLU A 462 9.19 5.56 -36.59
N LYS A 463 10.50 5.58 -36.39
CA LYS A 463 11.15 4.81 -35.32
C LYS A 463 10.70 5.17 -33.91
N TRP A 464 10.10 6.36 -33.70
CA TRP A 464 9.60 6.82 -32.41
C TRP A 464 8.10 6.56 -32.23
N HIS A 465 7.40 6.15 -33.31
CA HIS A 465 5.99 5.80 -33.24
C HIS A 465 5.80 4.55 -32.40
N ARG A 466 5.09 4.68 -31.31
CA ARG A 466 4.77 3.54 -30.43
C ARG A 466 3.46 2.87 -30.80
N LEU A 467 2.56 3.60 -31.43
CA LEU A 467 1.29 3.07 -31.93
C LEU A 467 1.20 3.28 -33.44
N LYS A 468 0.38 2.45 -34.09
CA LYS A 468 -0.03 2.59 -35.48
C LYS A 468 -1.53 2.42 -35.58
N GLU A 469 -2.15 3.19 -36.48
CA GLU A 469 -3.58 3.09 -36.78
C GLU A 469 -3.84 1.89 -37.68
N LEU A 470 -4.92 1.18 -37.40
CA LEU A 470 -5.44 0.08 -38.22
C LEU A 470 -6.50 0.61 -39.21
N PRO A 471 -6.81 -0.12 -40.30
CA PRO A 471 -7.84 0.27 -41.27
C PRO A 471 -9.23 0.49 -40.67
N ASN A 472 -9.51 -0.06 -39.49
CA ASN A 472 -10.78 0.12 -38.78
C ASN A 472 -10.78 1.28 -37.77
N GLY A 473 -9.77 2.18 -37.81
CA GLY A 473 -9.64 3.34 -36.94
C GLY A 473 -9.16 3.02 -35.51
N ARG A 474 -8.86 1.74 -35.18
CA ARG A 474 -8.28 1.36 -33.89
C ARG A 474 -6.76 1.49 -33.91
N TRP A 475 -6.20 1.69 -32.75
CA TRP A 475 -4.76 1.88 -32.57
C TRP A 475 -4.13 0.66 -31.88
N MET A 476 -3.04 0.14 -32.42
CA MET A 476 -2.28 -0.96 -31.85
C MET A 476 -0.80 -0.60 -31.74
N LEU A 477 -0.02 -1.42 -31.03
CA LEU A 477 1.44 -1.24 -30.98
C LEU A 477 2.06 -1.26 -32.37
N SER A 478 3.01 -0.36 -32.61
CA SER A 478 3.80 -0.31 -33.85
C SER A 478 4.70 -1.54 -34.02
N SER A 479 5.23 -2.08 -32.91
CA SER A 479 6.08 -3.26 -32.93
C SER A 479 6.04 -4.06 -31.62
N PRO A 480 6.39 -5.37 -31.64
CA PRO A 480 6.50 -6.18 -30.42
C PRO A 480 7.59 -5.69 -29.44
N MET A 481 8.57 -4.93 -29.96
CA MET A 481 9.63 -4.36 -29.13
C MET A 481 9.08 -3.33 -28.14
N VAL A 482 8.10 -2.54 -28.53
CA VAL A 482 7.41 -1.57 -27.65
C VAL A 482 6.78 -2.30 -26.47
N ALA A 483 6.09 -3.43 -26.69
CA ALA A 483 5.52 -4.23 -25.60
C ALA A 483 6.59 -4.77 -24.64
N ARG A 484 7.75 -5.19 -25.18
CA ARG A 484 8.86 -5.67 -24.34
C ARG A 484 9.44 -4.54 -23.49
N GLN A 485 9.67 -3.37 -24.08
CA GLN A 485 10.18 -2.18 -23.37
C GLN A 485 9.19 -1.73 -22.28
N PHE A 486 7.89 -1.66 -22.59
CA PHE A 486 6.87 -1.35 -21.59
C PHE A 486 6.93 -2.30 -20.40
N ARG A 487 6.91 -3.63 -20.66
CA ARG A 487 6.90 -4.64 -19.60
C ARG A 487 8.15 -4.67 -18.72
N MET A 488 9.28 -4.14 -19.20
CA MET A 488 10.49 -3.99 -18.40
C MET A 488 10.49 -2.73 -17.51
N ASN A 489 9.67 -1.72 -17.85
CA ASN A 489 9.68 -0.39 -17.22
C ASN A 489 8.31 0.03 -16.71
N VAL A 490 7.48 -0.91 -16.27
CA VAL A 490 6.16 -0.58 -15.70
C VAL A 490 6.33 0.03 -14.31
N GLY A 491 5.65 1.16 -14.10
CA GLY A 491 5.61 1.87 -12.83
C GLY A 491 5.71 3.38 -13.06
N THR A 492 5.36 4.14 -12.04
CA THR A 492 5.46 5.60 -12.09
C THR A 492 6.92 6.04 -12.03
N ILE A 493 7.25 7.06 -12.83
CA ILE A 493 8.55 7.71 -12.74
C ILE A 493 8.57 8.47 -11.41
N VAL A 494 9.43 8.05 -10.51
CA VAL A 494 9.69 8.76 -9.25
C VAL A 494 10.76 9.80 -9.56
N GLU A 495 10.45 11.07 -9.30
CA GLU A 495 11.34 12.22 -9.60
C GLU A 495 12.55 12.35 -8.65
N LEU A 496 12.87 11.34 -7.88
CA LEU A 496 14.05 11.34 -7.01
C LEU A 496 15.17 10.57 -7.72
N PRO A 497 16.15 11.26 -8.30
CA PRO A 497 17.33 10.60 -8.83
C PRO A 497 18.10 9.95 -7.69
N LEU A 498 18.20 8.62 -7.73
CA LEU A 498 18.94 7.82 -6.77
C LEU A 498 20.33 7.49 -7.34
N LEU A 499 21.37 7.80 -6.58
CA LEU A 499 22.75 7.45 -6.91
C LEU A 499 23.17 6.20 -6.15
N LYS A 500 23.80 5.27 -6.86
CA LYS A 500 24.30 4.02 -6.28
C LYS A 500 25.61 4.28 -5.53
N VAL A 501 25.61 3.96 -4.24
CA VAL A 501 26.82 4.02 -3.42
C VAL A 501 27.52 2.65 -3.47
N LYS A 502 28.77 2.66 -3.92
CA LYS A 502 29.58 1.46 -4.07
C LYS A 502 30.98 1.68 -3.51
N LEU A 503 31.49 0.71 -2.79
CA LEU A 503 32.89 0.71 -2.43
C LEU A 503 33.76 0.65 -3.68
N ARG A 504 34.86 1.41 -3.73
CA ARG A 504 35.77 1.47 -4.87
C ARG A 504 36.24 0.08 -5.36
N ARG A 505 36.42 -0.84 -4.41
CA ARG A 505 36.73 -2.27 -4.65
C ARG A 505 35.88 -3.10 -3.70
N GLY A 506 34.58 -3.24 -3.99
CA GLY A 506 33.67 -3.96 -3.09
C GLY A 506 32.21 -3.98 -3.54
N PRO A 507 31.35 -4.51 -2.69
CA PRO A 507 29.92 -4.59 -2.97
C PRO A 507 29.25 -3.21 -3.05
N MET A 508 28.08 -3.19 -3.64
CA MET A 508 27.15 -2.06 -3.56
C MET A 508 26.62 -1.95 -2.12
N LEU A 509 26.73 -0.76 -1.54
CA LEU A 509 26.26 -0.49 -0.18
C LEU A 509 24.78 -0.15 -0.15
N GLY A 510 24.26 0.57 -1.18
CA GLY A 510 22.86 0.98 -1.26
C GLY A 510 22.66 2.09 -2.29
N GLU A 511 21.60 2.88 -2.11
CA GLU A 511 21.25 4.01 -2.96
C GLU A 511 20.96 5.24 -2.09
N VAL A 512 21.43 6.42 -2.52
CA VAL A 512 21.19 7.71 -1.86
C VAL A 512 20.55 8.69 -2.83
N GLU A 513 19.83 9.66 -2.31
CA GLU A 513 19.26 10.74 -3.12
C GLU A 513 20.38 11.65 -3.65
N GLU A 514 20.28 12.03 -4.92
CA GLU A 514 21.25 12.96 -5.54
C GLU A 514 21.34 14.27 -4.77
N SER A 515 20.21 14.77 -4.26
CA SER A 515 20.15 15.96 -3.42
C SER A 515 21.03 15.88 -2.16
N PHE A 516 21.16 14.69 -1.57
CA PHE A 516 22.05 14.49 -0.43
C PHE A 516 23.52 14.56 -0.84
N ILE A 517 23.87 13.94 -1.98
CA ILE A 517 25.27 13.92 -2.48
C ILE A 517 25.69 15.29 -2.99
N GLN A 518 24.78 16.10 -3.56
CA GLN A 518 25.10 17.45 -4.04
C GLN A 518 25.63 18.39 -2.93
N ALA A 519 25.29 18.11 -1.68
CA ALA A 519 25.77 18.87 -0.53
C ALA A 519 27.15 18.40 -0.02
N LEU A 520 27.68 17.28 -0.52
CA LEU A 520 28.94 16.69 -0.09
C LEU A 520 30.09 17.08 -1.02
N VAL A 521 31.27 17.31 -0.43
CA VAL A 521 32.51 17.53 -1.17
C VAL A 521 33.46 16.33 -0.97
N PRO A 522 34.40 16.08 -1.91
CA PRO A 522 35.38 15.01 -1.75
C PRO A 522 36.16 15.14 -0.45
N GLY A 523 36.06 14.14 0.41
CA GLY A 523 36.65 14.14 1.77
C GLY A 523 35.62 14.11 2.88
N ASP A 524 34.35 14.44 2.59
CA ASP A 524 33.27 14.29 3.56
C ASP A 524 33.00 12.82 3.84
N THR A 525 32.71 12.53 5.11
CA THR A 525 32.36 11.18 5.56
C THR A 525 30.89 11.12 5.95
N PHE A 526 30.22 10.09 5.53
CA PHE A 526 28.86 9.77 5.97
C PHE A 526 28.74 8.27 6.27
N VAL A 527 27.88 7.95 7.21
CA VAL A 527 27.62 6.55 7.60
C VAL A 527 26.58 5.96 6.66
N PHE A 528 26.82 4.72 6.22
CA PHE A 528 25.99 4.05 5.25
C PHE A 528 25.65 2.62 5.71
#